data_92f6b126dd129e3510ed7021a46058b0
#
_entry.id   92f6b126dd129e3510ed7021a46058b0
#
_cell.length_a   1.000
_cell.length_b   1.000
_cell.length_c   1.000
_cell.angle_alpha   90.00
_cell.angle_beta   90.00
_cell.angle_gamma   90.00
#
_symmetry.space_group_name_H-M   'P 1'
#
loop_
_entity.id
_entity.type
_entity.pdbx_description
1 polymer ?
#
loop_
_entity_poly.entity_id
_entity_poly.type
_entity_poly.pdbx_seq_one_letter_code
_entity_poly.pdbx_strand_id
1 'polypeptide(L)'
;EGTWIDYFTGEKYTGNQVVNNWKAPIWKLPVFVKAGAIIPMTNPNNNVSEIDKHIRMYELYPAGRTSFTEYDDDGRTEAYRLGESTSTEITMEENNGKVTVRIAPTTGNFAGFEKEKQTEFRIQVSEEPKKVTARLGSRKVKLSQVTSLEAFEKGENVIFYEASPKWNRFATPGSDFAKVSIRRNPQLRVKL
;
A
#
# COMPACT_ATOMS: atom_id res chain seq x y z
N GLU A 1 -20.07 -8.99 4.84
CA GLU A 1 -20.70 -8.13 3.81
C GLU A 1 -19.63 -7.40 2.98
N GLY A 2 -20.01 -6.92 1.79
CA GLY A 2 -19.14 -6.17 0.90
C GLY A 2 -18.38 -7.03 -0.11
N THR A 3 -17.42 -6.41 -0.81
CA THR A 3 -16.56 -7.07 -1.79
C THR A 3 -15.22 -7.39 -1.16
N TRP A 4 -14.74 -8.60 -1.40
CA TRP A 4 -13.44 -9.10 -0.95
C TRP A 4 -12.58 -9.43 -2.16
N ILE A 5 -11.30 -9.20 -2.05
CA ILE A 5 -10.35 -9.34 -3.15
C ILE A 5 -9.28 -10.35 -2.73
N ASP A 6 -9.10 -11.42 -3.50
CA ASP A 6 -7.98 -12.34 -3.30
C ASP A 6 -6.67 -11.55 -3.48
N TYR A 7 -5.87 -11.50 -2.44
CA TYR A 7 -4.64 -10.72 -2.40
C TYR A 7 -3.66 -11.09 -3.52
N PHE A 8 -3.61 -12.36 -3.90
CA PHE A 8 -2.66 -12.86 -4.89
C PHE A 8 -3.13 -12.70 -6.33
N THR A 9 -4.41 -12.90 -6.59
CA THR A 9 -4.97 -12.91 -7.95
C THR A 9 -5.71 -11.62 -8.31
N GLY A 10 -6.20 -10.89 -7.32
CA GLY A 10 -7.09 -9.76 -7.52
C GLY A 10 -8.54 -10.15 -7.86
N GLU A 11 -8.87 -11.45 -7.81
CA GLU A 11 -10.24 -11.94 -8.04
C GLU A 11 -11.17 -11.42 -6.94
N LYS A 12 -12.38 -11.00 -7.35
CA LYS A 12 -13.35 -10.40 -6.44
C LYS A 12 -14.42 -11.40 -6.04
N TYR A 13 -14.75 -11.39 -4.77
CA TYR A 13 -15.78 -12.22 -4.13
C TYR A 13 -16.80 -11.34 -3.41
N THR A 14 -18.07 -11.68 -3.53
CA THR A 14 -19.11 -11.08 -2.69
C THR A 14 -19.02 -11.68 -1.29
N GLY A 15 -19.16 -10.87 -0.25
CA GLY A 15 -19.21 -11.36 1.13
C GLY A 15 -20.46 -12.20 1.42
N ASN A 16 -20.56 -12.74 2.64
CA ASN A 16 -21.66 -13.63 3.09
C ASN A 16 -21.82 -14.91 2.26
N GLN A 17 -20.72 -15.49 1.81
CA GLN A 17 -20.72 -16.76 1.11
C GLN A 17 -19.63 -17.69 1.62
N VAL A 18 -19.80 -18.98 1.37
CA VAL A 18 -18.77 -19.99 1.55
C VAL A 18 -18.12 -20.25 0.20
N VAL A 19 -16.81 -20.07 0.11
CA VAL A 19 -16.05 -20.42 -1.08
C VAL A 19 -15.53 -21.85 -0.92
N ASN A 20 -16.19 -22.80 -1.58
CA ASN A 20 -15.78 -24.19 -1.57
C ASN A 20 -14.66 -24.44 -2.59
N ASN A 21 -13.81 -25.43 -2.29
CA ASN A 21 -12.72 -25.88 -3.19
C ASN A 21 -11.77 -24.74 -3.65
N TRP A 22 -11.60 -23.73 -2.81
CA TRP A 22 -10.65 -22.66 -3.11
C TRP A 22 -9.21 -23.22 -3.19
N LYS A 23 -8.54 -22.98 -4.30
CA LYS A 23 -7.21 -23.52 -4.54
C LYS A 23 -6.16 -22.78 -3.73
N ALA A 24 -5.64 -23.42 -2.70
CA ALA A 24 -4.54 -22.94 -1.88
C ALA A 24 -3.36 -23.93 -1.94
N PRO A 25 -2.49 -23.85 -2.95
CA PRO A 25 -1.26 -24.65 -2.95
C PRO A 25 -0.39 -24.23 -1.75
N ILE A 26 0.55 -25.11 -1.34
CA ILE A 26 1.35 -24.97 -0.11
C ILE A 26 2.04 -23.61 0.06
N TRP A 27 2.34 -22.93 -1.03
CA TRP A 27 2.96 -21.60 -1.03
C TRP A 27 1.97 -20.43 -0.89
N LYS A 28 0.65 -20.68 -0.95
CA LYS A 28 -0.39 -19.65 -0.97
C LYS A 28 -1.22 -19.69 0.30
N LEU A 29 -1.04 -18.68 1.16
CA LEU A 29 -1.95 -18.44 2.27
C LEU A 29 -3.26 -17.83 1.75
N PRO A 30 -4.45 -18.33 2.18
CA PRO A 30 -5.72 -17.65 1.89
C PRO A 30 -5.75 -16.26 2.52
N VAL A 31 -5.60 -15.23 1.70
CA VAL A 31 -5.65 -13.83 2.14
C VAL A 31 -6.64 -13.07 1.27
N PHE A 32 -7.63 -12.46 1.91
CA PHE A 32 -8.63 -11.63 1.25
C PHE A 32 -8.59 -10.23 1.83
N VAL A 33 -8.56 -9.24 0.94
CA VAL A 33 -8.59 -7.83 1.30
C VAL A 33 -9.97 -7.27 1.02
N LYS A 34 -10.53 -6.55 1.97
CA LYS A 34 -11.82 -5.88 1.77
C LYS A 34 -11.65 -4.70 0.80
N ALA A 35 -12.55 -4.56 -0.17
CA ALA A 35 -12.59 -3.38 -1.02
C ALA A 35 -12.76 -2.11 -0.17
N GLY A 36 -12.00 -1.08 -0.47
CA GLY A 36 -11.87 0.14 0.36
C GLY A 36 -10.72 0.09 1.37
N ALA A 37 -9.97 -1.00 1.48
CA ALA A 37 -8.87 -1.10 2.43
C ALA A 37 -7.71 -0.14 2.11
N ILE A 38 -7.16 0.42 3.18
CA ILE A 38 -5.90 1.17 3.22
C ILE A 38 -4.97 0.37 4.11
N ILE A 39 -3.96 -0.29 3.54
CA ILE A 39 -3.08 -1.19 4.25
C ILE A 39 -1.71 -0.54 4.42
N PRO A 40 -1.29 -0.20 5.66
CA PRO A 40 0.06 0.28 5.90
C PRO A 40 1.05 -0.86 5.66
N MET A 41 2.15 -0.52 5.02
CA MET A 41 3.23 -1.43 4.66
C MET A 41 4.55 -0.86 5.13
N THR A 42 5.55 -1.71 5.23
CA THR A 42 6.94 -1.32 5.54
C THR A 42 7.90 -1.88 4.49
N ASN A 43 9.15 -1.45 4.54
CA ASN A 43 10.21 -2.08 3.76
C ASN A 43 10.32 -3.57 4.10
N PRO A 44 10.75 -4.45 3.16
CA PRO A 44 11.10 -5.83 3.48
C PRO A 44 12.14 -5.87 4.59
N ASN A 45 11.85 -6.59 5.67
CA ASN A 45 12.73 -6.71 6.83
C ASN A 45 12.56 -8.08 7.51
N ASN A 46 13.52 -8.49 8.32
CA ASN A 46 13.49 -9.73 9.10
C ASN A 46 13.05 -9.50 10.54
N ASN A 47 13.09 -8.27 11.02
CA ASN A 47 12.67 -7.91 12.35
C ASN A 47 12.32 -6.41 12.45
N VAL A 48 11.64 -6.04 13.52
CA VAL A 48 11.12 -4.67 13.74
C VAL A 48 12.20 -3.60 13.76
N SER A 49 13.44 -3.94 14.18
CA SER A 49 14.53 -2.97 14.24
C SER A 49 15.07 -2.55 12.85
N GLU A 50 14.72 -3.30 11.80
CA GLU A 50 15.09 -3.03 10.41
C GLU A 50 14.03 -2.22 9.67
N ILE A 51 12.94 -1.85 10.34
CA ILE A 51 11.91 -0.99 9.75
C ILE A 51 12.50 0.40 9.54
N ASP A 52 12.47 0.85 8.27
CA ASP A 52 12.88 2.21 7.92
C ASP A 52 11.77 3.20 8.29
N LYS A 53 12.01 3.98 9.33
CA LYS A 53 11.08 4.98 9.85
C LYS A 53 10.93 6.21 8.94
N HIS A 54 11.86 6.41 7.99
CA HIS A 54 11.79 7.49 7.00
C HIS A 54 10.84 7.15 5.83
N ILE A 55 10.35 5.91 5.74
CA ILE A 55 9.44 5.47 4.69
C ILE A 55 8.04 5.26 5.27
N ARG A 56 7.05 5.79 4.57
CA ARG A 56 5.64 5.51 4.78
C ARG A 56 5.07 4.90 3.51
N MET A 57 4.43 3.74 3.61
CA MET A 57 3.94 3.01 2.45
C MET A 57 2.52 2.52 2.68
N TYR A 58 1.64 2.66 1.67
CA TYR A 58 0.27 2.16 1.72
C TYR A 58 -0.08 1.39 0.46
N GLU A 59 -0.66 0.21 0.66
CA GLU A 59 -1.34 -0.51 -0.41
C GLU A 59 -2.85 -0.20 -0.34
N LEU A 60 -3.40 0.29 -1.46
CA LEU A 60 -4.74 0.87 -1.53
C LEU A 60 -5.65 0.07 -2.46
N TYR A 61 -6.86 -0.22 -1.99
CA TYR A 61 -7.88 -0.97 -2.71
C TYR A 61 -9.12 -0.08 -2.91
N PRO A 62 -9.13 0.82 -3.91
CA PRO A 62 -10.17 1.83 -4.05
C PRO A 62 -11.58 1.25 -4.14
N ALA A 63 -12.49 1.74 -3.28
CA ALA A 63 -13.92 1.50 -3.36
C ALA A 63 -14.66 2.48 -2.44
N GLY A 64 -15.49 3.36 -2.99
CA GLY A 64 -16.24 4.34 -2.23
C GLY A 64 -15.35 5.27 -1.41
N ARG A 65 -15.83 5.67 -0.23
CA ARG A 65 -15.07 6.52 0.70
C ARG A 65 -14.73 5.76 1.97
N THR A 66 -13.44 5.72 2.29
CA THR A 66 -12.91 5.02 3.47
C THR A 66 -11.82 5.83 4.14
N SER A 67 -11.54 5.52 5.40
CA SER A 67 -10.42 6.10 6.15
C SER A 67 -9.72 5.05 6.99
N PHE A 68 -8.46 5.34 7.31
CA PHE A 68 -7.61 4.59 8.22
C PHE A 68 -6.85 5.57 9.10
N THR A 69 -6.76 5.29 10.38
CA THR A 69 -5.93 6.06 11.31
C THR A 69 -4.66 5.28 11.62
N GLU A 70 -3.54 5.78 11.14
CA GLU A 70 -2.22 5.27 11.51
C GLU A 70 -1.88 5.81 12.90
N TYR A 71 -1.62 4.89 13.81
CA TYR A 71 -1.12 5.17 15.15
C TYR A 71 0.35 4.74 15.23
N ASP A 72 1.18 5.51 15.91
CA ASP A 72 2.59 5.19 16.14
C ASP A 72 3.03 5.67 17.51
N ASP A 73 3.92 4.93 18.16
CA ASP A 73 4.57 5.25 19.42
C ASP A 73 6.02 4.72 19.42
N ASP A 74 6.72 4.76 20.54
CA ASP A 74 8.11 4.31 20.61
C ASP A 74 8.27 2.78 20.53
N GLY A 75 7.16 2.02 20.65
CA GLY A 75 7.13 0.57 20.58
C GLY A 75 7.93 -0.15 21.71
N ARG A 76 8.28 0.54 22.77
CA ARG A 76 9.16 0.03 23.83
C ARG A 76 8.67 0.31 25.24
N THR A 77 8.12 1.49 25.48
CA THR A 77 7.70 1.95 26.80
C THR A 77 6.18 2.10 26.89
N GLU A 78 5.69 2.39 28.08
CA GLU A 78 4.27 2.73 28.28
C GLU A 78 4.01 4.25 28.20
N ALA A 79 4.91 5.03 27.63
CA ALA A 79 4.80 6.49 27.51
C ALA A 79 3.57 6.91 26.70
N TYR A 80 3.05 6.04 25.81
CA TYR A 80 1.78 6.25 25.12
C TYR A 80 0.59 6.48 26.07
N ARG A 81 0.62 5.92 27.29
CA ARG A 81 -0.41 6.18 28.33
C ARG A 81 -0.39 7.62 28.85
N LEU A 82 0.71 8.32 28.64
CA LEU A 82 0.89 9.73 28.95
C LEU A 82 0.71 10.65 27.74
N GLY A 83 0.23 10.07 26.61
CA GLY A 83 -0.01 10.80 25.37
C GLY A 83 1.20 10.90 24.43
N GLU A 84 2.32 10.20 24.73
CA GLU A 84 3.48 10.15 23.84
C GLU A 84 3.22 9.18 22.68
N SER A 85 2.42 9.62 21.75
CA SER A 85 2.07 8.88 20.54
C SER A 85 1.70 9.84 19.42
N THR A 86 1.61 9.32 18.21
CA THR A 86 1.14 10.08 17.04
C THR A 86 -0.06 9.42 16.40
N SER A 87 -0.86 10.23 15.72
CA SER A 87 -2.01 9.79 14.95
C SER A 87 -2.07 10.53 13.63
N THR A 88 -2.23 9.78 12.53
CA THR A 88 -2.35 10.32 11.18
C THR A 88 -3.56 9.70 10.50
N GLU A 89 -4.51 10.53 10.05
CA GLU A 89 -5.64 10.04 9.28
C GLU A 89 -5.30 9.97 7.80
N ILE A 90 -5.56 8.83 7.18
CA ILE A 90 -5.49 8.62 5.73
C ILE A 90 -6.92 8.40 5.23
N THR A 91 -7.35 9.20 4.26
CA THR A 91 -8.65 9.03 3.61
C THR A 91 -8.46 8.66 2.15
N MET A 92 -9.30 7.77 1.67
CA MET A 92 -9.35 7.37 0.27
C MET A 92 -10.80 7.47 -0.22
N GLU A 93 -10.99 8.05 -1.40
CA GLU A 93 -12.29 8.15 -2.06
C GLU A 93 -12.15 7.75 -3.52
N GLU A 94 -12.98 6.79 -3.94
CA GLU A 94 -13.17 6.41 -5.34
C GLU A 94 -14.57 6.86 -5.77
N ASN A 95 -14.63 7.68 -6.81
CA ASN A 95 -15.87 8.18 -7.39
C ASN A 95 -15.72 8.35 -8.89
N ASN A 96 -16.55 7.66 -9.66
CA ASN A 96 -16.58 7.71 -11.13
C ASN A 96 -15.20 7.48 -11.78
N GLY A 97 -14.45 6.50 -11.29
CA GLY A 97 -13.11 6.16 -11.79
C GLY A 97 -12.00 7.12 -11.37
N LYS A 98 -12.30 8.11 -10.55
CA LYS A 98 -11.32 8.99 -9.95
C LYS A 98 -11.02 8.52 -8.52
N VAL A 99 -9.74 8.25 -8.24
CA VAL A 99 -9.25 7.96 -6.88
C VAL A 99 -8.58 9.20 -6.30
N THR A 100 -8.98 9.57 -5.09
CA THR A 100 -8.38 10.67 -4.31
C THR A 100 -7.89 10.10 -2.99
N VAL A 101 -6.61 10.29 -2.69
CA VAL A 101 -5.99 9.90 -1.42
C VAL A 101 -5.50 11.14 -0.71
N ARG A 102 -5.77 11.25 0.57
CA ARG A 102 -5.31 12.36 1.41
C ARG A 102 -4.71 11.81 2.69
N ILE A 103 -3.55 12.30 3.05
CA ILE A 103 -2.94 12.14 4.37
C ILE A 103 -3.12 13.48 5.11
N ALA A 104 -3.77 13.43 6.24
CA ALA A 104 -3.92 14.60 7.13
C ALA A 104 -2.58 14.91 7.83
N PRO A 105 -2.38 16.12 8.33
CA PRO A 105 -1.26 16.41 9.22
C PRO A 105 -1.27 15.45 10.43
N THR A 106 -0.10 14.92 10.77
CA THR A 106 0.06 14.09 11.96
C THR A 106 -0.15 14.92 13.23
N THR A 107 -0.87 14.38 14.17
CA THR A 107 -1.09 14.95 15.51
C THR A 107 -0.32 14.15 16.56
N GLY A 108 0.06 14.82 17.66
CA GLY A 108 0.86 14.18 18.72
C GLY A 108 2.36 14.17 18.42
N ASN A 109 3.12 13.56 19.31
CA ASN A 109 4.56 13.40 19.22
C ASN A 109 5.03 12.36 20.23
N PHE A 110 6.20 11.74 19.98
CA PHE A 110 6.91 10.90 20.93
C PHE A 110 8.42 10.95 20.65
N ALA A 111 9.23 10.52 21.59
CA ALA A 111 10.69 10.50 21.43
C ALA A 111 11.12 9.54 20.31
N GLY A 112 11.81 10.08 19.29
CA GLY A 112 12.24 9.31 18.12
C GLY A 112 11.20 9.23 16.98
N PHE A 113 10.14 10.04 17.04
CA PHE A 113 9.21 10.17 15.92
C PHE A 113 9.88 10.85 14.72
N GLU A 114 9.84 10.17 13.58
CA GLU A 114 10.34 10.72 12.31
C GLU A 114 9.26 11.57 11.65
N LYS A 115 9.51 12.89 11.54
CA LYS A 115 8.55 13.86 11.03
C LYS A 115 8.51 13.93 9.50
N GLU A 116 9.65 13.69 8.86
CA GLU A 116 9.77 13.74 7.41
C GLU A 116 9.84 12.31 6.86
N LYS A 117 8.81 11.92 6.13
CA LYS A 117 8.72 10.56 5.59
C LYS A 117 8.49 10.61 4.08
N GLN A 118 9.31 9.89 3.33
CA GLN A 118 9.00 9.58 1.96
C GLN A 118 7.74 8.73 1.91
N THR A 119 6.77 9.09 1.08
CA THR A 119 5.50 8.36 1.02
C THR A 119 5.35 7.63 -0.31
N GLU A 120 5.12 6.31 -0.23
CA GLU A 120 4.80 5.46 -1.39
C GLU A 120 3.35 4.98 -1.30
N PHE A 121 2.62 5.13 -2.42
CA PHE A 121 1.31 4.51 -2.60
C PHE A 121 1.39 3.42 -3.67
N ARG A 122 0.77 2.28 -3.39
CA ARG A 122 0.52 1.17 -4.31
C ARG A 122 -0.98 1.03 -4.51
N ILE A 123 -1.50 1.65 -5.54
CA ILE A 123 -2.94 1.76 -5.78
C ILE A 123 -3.36 0.67 -6.76
N GLN A 124 -4.29 -0.18 -6.35
CA GLN A 124 -4.89 -1.17 -7.25
C GLN A 124 -5.75 -0.45 -8.28
N VAL A 125 -5.49 -0.70 -9.55
CA VAL A 125 -6.21 -0.08 -10.67
C VAL A 125 -6.62 -1.15 -11.69
N SER A 126 -7.58 -0.85 -12.55
CA SER A 126 -7.97 -1.74 -13.65
C SER A 126 -7.20 -1.47 -14.95
N GLU A 127 -6.72 -0.24 -15.13
CA GLU A 127 -6.00 0.24 -16.31
C GLU A 127 -5.05 1.38 -15.94
N GLU A 128 -4.18 1.76 -16.86
CA GLU A 128 -3.28 2.89 -16.67
C GLU A 128 -4.05 4.21 -16.55
N PRO A 129 -3.85 4.98 -15.45
CA PRO A 129 -4.54 6.24 -15.26
C PRO A 129 -4.13 7.28 -16.30
N LYS A 130 -5.08 7.96 -16.91
CA LYS A 130 -4.84 9.05 -17.89
C LYS A 130 -4.14 10.26 -17.27
N LYS A 131 -4.28 10.46 -15.96
CA LYS A 131 -3.71 11.61 -15.25
C LYS A 131 -3.49 11.30 -13.78
N VAL A 132 -2.30 11.63 -13.30
CA VAL A 132 -1.95 11.57 -11.88
C VAL A 132 -1.48 12.95 -11.44
N THR A 133 -1.91 13.39 -10.27
CA THR A 133 -1.51 14.67 -9.68
C THR A 133 -1.24 14.50 -8.19
N ALA A 134 -0.25 15.22 -7.67
CA ALA A 134 0.04 15.26 -6.24
C ALA A 134 0.19 16.69 -5.72
N ARG A 135 -0.04 16.86 -4.42
CA ARG A 135 0.19 18.11 -3.69
C ARG A 135 0.79 17.79 -2.32
N LEU A 136 1.70 18.65 -1.88
CA LEU A 136 2.18 18.71 -0.50
C LEU A 136 1.67 20.02 0.10
N GLY A 137 0.66 19.92 0.94
CA GLY A 137 -0.12 21.07 1.38
C GLY A 137 -0.79 21.76 0.19
N SER A 138 -0.55 23.05 0.02
CA SER A 138 -1.04 23.85 -1.13
C SER A 138 -0.18 23.71 -2.38
N ARG A 139 1.10 23.28 -2.24
CA ARG A 139 2.08 23.21 -3.33
C ARG A 139 1.81 22.00 -4.23
N LYS A 140 1.69 22.26 -5.54
CA LYS A 140 1.63 21.19 -6.55
C LYS A 140 3.01 20.53 -6.71
N VAL A 141 3.07 19.20 -6.68
CA VAL A 141 4.28 18.42 -6.94
C VAL A 141 4.32 18.06 -8.43
N LYS A 142 5.45 18.24 -9.07
CA LYS A 142 5.69 17.75 -10.43
C LYS A 142 6.08 16.27 -10.34
N LEU A 143 5.24 15.40 -10.87
CA LEU A 143 5.50 13.97 -10.96
C LEU A 143 6.16 13.64 -12.31
N SER A 144 7.15 12.76 -12.28
CA SER A 144 7.80 12.19 -13.47
C SER A 144 7.36 10.75 -13.66
N GLN A 145 6.89 10.40 -14.84
CA GLN A 145 6.56 9.02 -15.16
C GLN A 145 7.83 8.26 -15.52
N VAL A 146 8.00 7.09 -14.91
CA VAL A 146 9.10 6.16 -15.19
C VAL A 146 8.56 4.85 -15.77
N THR A 147 9.41 4.11 -16.49
CA THR A 147 8.99 2.92 -17.24
C THR A 147 9.49 1.61 -16.65
N SER A 148 10.25 1.67 -15.55
CA SER A 148 10.74 0.49 -14.86
C SER A 148 10.62 0.63 -13.35
N LEU A 149 10.51 -0.53 -12.67
CA LEU A 149 10.48 -0.57 -11.21
C LEU A 149 11.81 -0.07 -10.61
N GLU A 150 12.95 -0.38 -11.24
CA GLU A 150 14.26 0.09 -10.79
C GLU A 150 14.34 1.63 -10.82
N ALA A 151 13.87 2.26 -11.90
CA ALA A 151 13.80 3.70 -12.00
C ALA A 151 12.84 4.31 -10.96
N PHE A 152 11.75 3.62 -10.64
CA PHE A 152 10.84 4.02 -9.57
C PHE A 152 11.50 3.93 -8.19
N GLU A 153 12.20 2.84 -7.90
CA GLU A 153 12.86 2.62 -6.61
C GLU A 153 13.95 3.68 -6.32
N LYS A 154 14.66 4.12 -7.36
CA LYS A 154 15.70 5.17 -7.26
C LYS A 154 15.17 6.61 -7.39
N GLY A 155 13.96 6.79 -7.90
CA GLY A 155 13.40 8.10 -8.21
C GLY A 155 12.71 8.76 -7.01
N GLU A 156 12.57 10.09 -7.11
CA GLU A 156 11.78 10.93 -6.21
C GLU A 156 10.70 11.65 -7.02
N ASN A 157 9.52 11.84 -6.43
CA ASN A 157 8.36 12.42 -7.10
C ASN A 157 8.04 11.73 -8.43
N VAL A 158 7.98 10.39 -8.38
CA VAL A 158 7.80 9.54 -9.56
C VAL A 158 6.51 8.75 -9.50
N ILE A 159 6.01 8.40 -10.69
CA ILE A 159 4.92 7.44 -10.87
C ILE A 159 5.36 6.31 -11.78
N PHE A 160 4.87 5.11 -11.48
CA PHE A 160 5.11 3.92 -12.27
C PHE A 160 3.83 3.10 -12.38
N TYR A 161 3.38 2.85 -13.60
CA TYR A 161 2.29 1.92 -13.86
C TYR A 161 2.84 0.52 -14.08
N GLU A 162 2.53 -0.39 -13.18
CA GLU A 162 2.94 -1.79 -13.23
C GLU A 162 1.76 -2.64 -13.73
N ALA A 163 1.73 -2.92 -15.03
CA ALA A 163 0.61 -3.63 -15.68
C ALA A 163 0.45 -5.08 -15.18
N SER A 164 1.55 -5.72 -14.75
CA SER A 164 1.54 -7.10 -14.26
C SER A 164 2.53 -7.26 -13.10
N PRO A 165 2.13 -6.87 -11.89
CA PRO A 165 2.99 -6.98 -10.70
C PRO A 165 3.39 -8.44 -10.44
N LYS A 166 4.68 -8.66 -10.21
CA LYS A 166 5.23 -9.97 -9.81
C LYS A 166 5.38 -10.01 -8.30
N TRP A 167 4.57 -10.81 -7.63
CA TRP A 167 4.62 -10.94 -6.18
C TRP A 167 5.78 -11.82 -5.68
N ASN A 168 6.27 -12.74 -6.55
CA ASN A 168 7.41 -13.62 -6.26
C ASN A 168 8.75 -13.06 -6.79
N ARG A 169 8.87 -11.76 -7.02
CA ARG A 169 10.06 -11.14 -7.60
C ARG A 169 11.34 -11.30 -6.77
N PHE A 170 11.19 -11.58 -5.47
CA PHE A 170 12.31 -11.85 -4.56
C PHE A 170 12.56 -13.33 -4.32
N ALA A 171 11.90 -14.22 -5.08
CA ALA A 171 12.14 -15.65 -4.98
C ALA A 171 13.57 -15.98 -5.38
N THR A 172 14.16 -16.95 -4.69
CA THR A 172 15.50 -17.47 -5.06
C THR A 172 15.47 -17.98 -6.50
N PRO A 173 16.35 -17.51 -7.38
CA PRO A 173 16.42 -17.99 -8.76
C PRO A 173 16.50 -19.52 -8.84
N GLY A 174 15.70 -20.12 -9.73
CA GLY A 174 15.65 -21.58 -9.90
C GLY A 174 14.77 -22.34 -8.91
N SER A 175 14.29 -21.70 -7.83
CA SER A 175 13.35 -22.33 -6.89
C SER A 175 11.97 -22.58 -7.54
N ASP A 176 11.19 -23.49 -6.97
CA ASP A 176 9.82 -23.75 -7.45
C ASP A 176 8.92 -22.51 -7.27
N PHE A 177 9.16 -21.74 -6.24
CA PHE A 177 8.46 -20.47 -6.03
C PHE A 177 8.75 -19.43 -7.12
N ALA A 178 9.98 -19.39 -7.65
CA ALA A 178 10.33 -18.53 -8.79
C ALA A 178 9.58 -18.88 -10.08
N LYS A 179 9.18 -20.15 -10.24
CA LYS A 179 8.43 -20.65 -11.40
C LYS A 179 6.94 -20.36 -11.34
N VAL A 180 6.43 -19.93 -10.17
CA VAL A 180 5.00 -19.65 -9.99
C VAL A 180 4.61 -18.39 -10.76
N SER A 181 3.66 -18.54 -11.68
CA SER A 181 3.07 -17.44 -12.43
C SER A 181 1.65 -17.18 -11.96
N ILE A 182 1.39 -15.97 -11.45
CA ILE A 182 0.06 -15.53 -11.07
C ILE A 182 -0.21 -14.19 -11.74
N ARG A 183 -1.32 -14.11 -12.45
CA ARG A 183 -1.81 -12.84 -12.97
C ARG A 183 -2.35 -12.01 -11.82
N ARG A 184 -1.83 -10.80 -11.65
CA ARG A 184 -2.32 -9.81 -10.69
C ARG A 184 -2.97 -8.65 -11.41
N ASN A 185 -3.82 -7.93 -10.67
CA ASN A 185 -4.34 -6.65 -11.15
C ASN A 185 -3.20 -5.64 -11.29
N PRO A 186 -3.29 -4.74 -12.28
CA PRO A 186 -2.34 -3.64 -12.42
C PRO A 186 -2.27 -2.78 -11.15
N GLN A 187 -1.11 -2.19 -10.92
CA GLN A 187 -0.89 -1.23 -9.84
C GLN A 187 -0.33 0.08 -10.38
N LEU A 188 -0.84 1.18 -9.88
CA LEU A 188 -0.19 2.47 -9.98
C LEU A 188 0.66 2.68 -8.73
N ARG A 189 1.95 2.89 -8.90
CA ARG A 189 2.85 3.29 -7.82
C ARG A 189 3.11 4.78 -7.89
N VAL A 190 3.05 5.45 -6.75
CA VAL A 190 3.33 6.89 -6.61
C VAL A 190 4.28 7.06 -5.45
N LYS A 191 5.38 7.78 -5.64
CA LYS A 191 6.36 8.13 -4.60
C LYS A 191 6.50 9.64 -4.52
N LEU A 192 6.43 10.16 -3.29
CA LEU A 192 6.51 11.58 -2.94
C LEU A 192 7.56 11.82 -1.87
#